data_2dec5c6bd35a0709ae557a70d0f3a3b4
#
_entry.id   2dec5c6bd35a0709ae557a70d0f3a3b4
#
_cell.length_a   1.000
_cell.length_b   1.000
_cell.length_c   1.000
_cell.angle_alpha   90.00
_cell.angle_beta   90.00
_cell.angle_gamma   90.00
#
_symmetry.space_group_name_H-M   'P 1'
#
loop_
_entity.id
_entity.type
_entity.pdbx_description
1 polymer ?
#
loop_
_entity_poly.entity_id
_entity_poly.type
_entity_poly.pdbx_seq_one_letter_code
_entity_poly.pdbx_strand_id
1 'polypeptide(L)'
;MIDILFSAQAILGQVLSGRSLSASISGGASSVRLEGRSSAAAKNAVYGSLRHFGFLDFAIKHLMRQENPQIKALLVVAIYELEFTGAPSHAVVNAAVDCAVKMQLGGLKKLVNGVLRSYLRKSEEIKSSAQENLVATLGHPTWWINKLTNQYGQKKAEEIMLASFIHPPLALRVNTRKISPQDYKNTLASSARSWRVPGISGASEAIILEKPVPVSEIPGFSQGLASVQDVGAQLAAEILDLQDGQRVLDACAAPGGKSTHILERASVSLLCLDQDHLRMKRVKENLQRLGHRAKTRVADAANLDAWWDGKPFDRILVDAPCTGSGVVRRNPDIKWIRREEDLHSFSEQQQKLLSSLWKALTKGGKLLYVTCSIFQEENEHQVEWFLKKHPDAEIAAYHGEDIGHNLTPNKDHDGFFHALLEKK
;
A
#
# COMPACT_ATOMS: atom_id res chain seq x y z
N MET A 1 -0.09 -21.55 -18.94
CA MET A 1 1.09 -20.65 -19.05
C MET A 1 0.87 -19.51 -20.05
N ILE A 2 0.53 -19.75 -21.30
CA ILE A 2 0.33 -18.70 -22.33
C ILE A 2 -0.65 -17.62 -21.85
N ASP A 3 -1.83 -17.99 -21.35
CA ASP A 3 -2.85 -17.03 -20.88
C ASP A 3 -2.40 -16.25 -19.65
N ILE A 4 -1.60 -16.87 -18.78
CA ILE A 4 -0.98 -16.19 -17.62
C ILE A 4 -0.01 -15.11 -18.10
N LEU A 5 0.93 -15.46 -19.00
CA LEU A 5 1.88 -14.51 -19.56
C LEU A 5 1.18 -13.39 -20.35
N PHE A 6 0.18 -13.74 -21.15
CA PHE A 6 -0.59 -12.77 -21.95
C PHE A 6 -1.30 -11.75 -21.09
N SER A 7 -1.93 -12.18 -20.01
CA SER A 7 -2.62 -11.25 -19.09
C SER A 7 -1.65 -10.47 -18.22
N ALA A 8 -0.61 -11.13 -17.72
CA ALA A 8 0.39 -10.48 -16.88
C ALA A 8 1.15 -9.39 -17.64
N GLN A 9 1.59 -9.66 -18.87
CA GLN A 9 2.27 -8.64 -19.68
C GLN A 9 1.35 -7.47 -20.03
N ALA A 10 0.06 -7.70 -20.28
CA ALA A 10 -0.89 -6.63 -20.58
C ALA A 10 -1.11 -5.71 -19.38
N ILE A 11 -1.26 -6.27 -18.18
CA ILE A 11 -1.37 -5.50 -16.94
C ILE A 11 -0.05 -4.76 -16.67
N LEU A 12 1.08 -5.45 -16.75
CA LEU A 12 2.40 -4.85 -16.50
C LEU A 12 2.68 -3.71 -17.49
N GLY A 13 2.34 -3.88 -18.76
CA GLY A 13 2.49 -2.84 -19.79
C GLY A 13 1.72 -1.57 -19.45
N GLN A 14 0.50 -1.68 -18.93
CA GLN A 14 -0.28 -0.54 -18.45
C GLN A 14 0.38 0.14 -17.23
N VAL A 15 0.94 -0.64 -16.32
CA VAL A 15 1.66 -0.09 -15.15
C VAL A 15 2.91 0.65 -15.60
N LEU A 16 3.70 0.07 -16.49
CA LEU A 16 4.92 0.72 -17.02
C LEU A 16 4.62 1.98 -17.86
N SER A 17 3.37 2.14 -18.34
CA SER A 17 2.90 3.38 -18.97
C SER A 17 2.35 4.42 -17.96
N GLY A 18 2.46 4.17 -16.63
CA GLY A 18 2.09 5.12 -15.58
C GLY A 18 0.72 4.88 -14.93
N ARG A 19 -0.01 3.82 -15.34
CA ARG A 19 -1.30 3.49 -14.71
C ARG A 19 -1.08 2.69 -13.42
N SER A 20 -1.83 3.00 -12.35
CA SER A 20 -1.70 2.22 -11.10
C SER A 20 -2.08 0.75 -11.31
N LEU A 21 -1.43 -0.14 -10.56
CA LEU A 21 -1.68 -1.59 -10.62
C LEU A 21 -3.14 -1.92 -10.29
N SER A 22 -3.73 -1.27 -9.30
CA SER A 22 -5.12 -1.49 -8.92
C SER A 22 -6.09 -1.11 -10.05
N ALA A 23 -5.85 0.00 -10.74
CA ALA A 23 -6.64 0.43 -11.90
C ALA A 23 -6.42 -0.49 -13.11
N SER A 24 -5.20 -0.99 -13.30
CA SER A 24 -4.87 -1.93 -14.39
C SER A 24 -5.51 -3.30 -14.20
N ILE A 25 -5.67 -3.76 -12.95
CA ILE A 25 -6.36 -5.02 -12.64
C ILE A 25 -7.89 -4.87 -12.71
N SER A 26 -8.44 -3.74 -12.24
CA SER A 26 -9.88 -3.50 -12.16
C SER A 26 -10.49 -3.00 -13.46
N GLY A 27 -9.71 -2.30 -14.27
CA GLY A 27 -10.17 -1.67 -15.50
C GLY A 27 -10.25 -2.68 -16.64
N GLY A 28 -11.45 -3.15 -16.96
CA GLY A 28 -11.79 -4.13 -17.99
C GLY A 28 -11.43 -3.79 -19.44
N ALA A 29 -10.38 -3.04 -19.71
CA ALA A 29 -9.91 -2.70 -21.06
C ALA A 29 -9.00 -3.80 -21.66
N SER A 30 -8.48 -4.72 -20.87
CA SER A 30 -7.77 -5.91 -21.35
C SER A 30 -8.65 -7.11 -21.07
N SER A 31 -9.52 -7.42 -22.01
CA SER A 31 -10.61 -8.39 -21.92
C SER A 31 -10.19 -9.86 -21.88
N VAL A 32 -9.11 -10.19 -21.21
CA VAL A 32 -8.88 -11.57 -20.80
C VAL A 32 -9.45 -11.70 -19.38
N ARG A 33 -10.74 -11.99 -19.27
CA ARG A 33 -11.34 -12.46 -18.02
C ARG A 33 -10.67 -13.78 -17.67
N LEU A 34 -9.61 -13.70 -16.91
CA LEU A 34 -9.07 -14.87 -16.25
C LEU A 34 -9.95 -15.16 -15.04
N GLU A 35 -10.43 -16.37 -14.93
CA GLU A 35 -11.18 -16.84 -13.77
C GLU A 35 -10.34 -17.82 -12.94
N GLY A 36 -10.64 -17.91 -11.65
CA GLY A 36 -10.04 -18.90 -10.78
C GLY A 36 -8.50 -18.85 -10.68
N ARG A 37 -7.87 -20.01 -10.76
CA ARG A 37 -6.41 -20.19 -10.55
C ARG A 37 -5.54 -19.41 -11.55
N SER A 38 -5.97 -19.28 -12.80
CA SER A 38 -5.22 -18.55 -13.83
C SER A 38 -5.16 -17.04 -13.53
N SER A 39 -6.23 -16.46 -12.97
CA SER A 39 -6.27 -15.08 -12.53
C SER A 39 -5.31 -14.82 -11.36
N ALA A 40 -5.29 -15.73 -10.38
CA ALA A 40 -4.38 -15.64 -9.24
C ALA A 40 -2.92 -15.76 -9.70
N ALA A 41 -2.60 -16.69 -10.59
CA ALA A 41 -1.26 -16.87 -11.13
C ALA A 41 -0.79 -15.65 -11.94
N ALA A 42 -1.63 -15.08 -12.80
CA ALA A 42 -1.28 -13.87 -13.54
C ALA A 42 -1.05 -12.66 -12.62
N LYS A 43 -1.89 -12.49 -11.58
CA LYS A 43 -1.64 -11.45 -10.55
C LYS A 43 -0.32 -11.67 -9.84
N ASN A 44 -0.03 -12.91 -9.41
CA ASN A 44 1.24 -13.24 -8.77
C ASN A 44 2.43 -12.90 -9.67
N ALA A 45 2.37 -13.23 -10.96
CA ALA A 45 3.41 -12.88 -11.93
C ALA A 45 3.60 -11.37 -12.07
N VAL A 46 2.52 -10.57 -12.08
CA VAL A 46 2.63 -9.10 -12.14
C VAL A 46 3.22 -8.52 -10.86
N TYR A 47 2.70 -8.92 -9.68
CA TYR A 47 3.22 -8.44 -8.40
C TYR A 47 4.69 -8.81 -8.22
N GLY A 48 5.06 -10.04 -8.57
CA GLY A 48 6.44 -10.50 -8.50
C GLY A 48 7.34 -9.76 -9.49
N SER A 49 6.90 -9.59 -10.74
CA SER A 49 7.63 -8.82 -11.75
C SER A 49 7.88 -7.37 -11.29
N LEU A 50 6.88 -6.70 -10.73
CA LEU A 50 7.06 -5.33 -10.21
C LEU A 50 7.96 -5.28 -8.97
N ARG A 51 7.88 -6.29 -8.10
CA ARG A 51 8.74 -6.39 -6.91
C ARG A 51 10.21 -6.50 -7.28
N HIS A 52 10.51 -7.29 -8.32
CA HIS A 52 11.87 -7.56 -8.81
C HIS A 52 12.23 -6.78 -10.08
N PHE A 53 11.45 -5.76 -10.45
CA PHE A 53 11.59 -5.06 -11.73
C PHE A 53 12.98 -4.46 -11.95
N GLY A 54 13.64 -3.96 -10.89
CA GLY A 54 15.00 -3.43 -11.00
C GLY A 54 15.99 -4.46 -11.56
N PHE A 55 15.96 -5.69 -11.05
CA PHE A 55 16.79 -6.79 -11.56
C PHE A 55 16.36 -7.24 -12.96
N LEU A 56 15.04 -7.37 -13.20
CA LEU A 56 14.51 -7.84 -14.47
C LEU A 56 14.80 -6.88 -15.62
N ASP A 57 14.69 -5.58 -15.38
CA ASP A 57 15.04 -4.54 -16.34
C ASP A 57 16.55 -4.51 -16.61
N PHE A 58 17.36 -4.64 -15.56
CA PHE A 58 18.81 -4.77 -15.69
C PHE A 58 19.18 -5.99 -16.56
N ALA A 59 18.58 -7.14 -16.33
CA ALA A 59 18.83 -8.37 -17.10
C ALA A 59 18.48 -8.19 -18.58
N ILE A 60 17.36 -7.54 -18.89
CA ILE A 60 16.95 -7.24 -20.27
C ILE A 60 17.97 -6.32 -20.93
N LYS A 61 18.41 -5.24 -20.27
CA LYS A 61 19.40 -4.30 -20.77
C LYS A 61 20.76 -4.96 -21.02
N HIS A 62 21.15 -5.92 -20.18
CA HIS A 62 22.37 -6.70 -20.38
C HIS A 62 22.30 -7.61 -21.61
N LEU A 63 21.11 -8.12 -21.94
CA LEU A 63 20.89 -9.06 -23.05
C LEU A 63 20.60 -8.37 -24.39
N MET A 64 20.12 -7.15 -24.39
CA MET A 64 19.65 -6.43 -25.57
C MET A 64 20.38 -5.10 -25.73
N ARG A 65 21.04 -4.91 -26.88
CA ARG A 65 21.69 -3.61 -27.23
C ARG A 65 20.68 -2.46 -27.34
N GLN A 66 19.45 -2.77 -27.78
CA GLN A 66 18.35 -1.83 -27.91
C GLN A 66 17.10 -2.50 -27.41
N GLU A 67 16.45 -1.89 -26.44
CA GLU A 67 15.18 -2.36 -25.91
C GLU A 67 14.06 -2.25 -26.97
N ASN A 68 13.16 -3.24 -26.97
CA ASN A 68 11.95 -3.20 -27.77
C ASN A 68 10.74 -3.04 -26.85
N PRO A 69 10.09 -1.84 -26.82
CA PRO A 69 8.97 -1.56 -25.93
C PRO A 69 7.80 -2.51 -26.10
N GLN A 70 7.56 -3.05 -27.29
CA GLN A 70 6.43 -3.92 -27.60
C GLN A 70 6.49 -5.27 -26.84
N ILE A 71 7.71 -5.77 -26.61
CA ILE A 71 7.91 -7.07 -25.93
C ILE A 71 8.52 -6.92 -24.54
N LYS A 72 8.84 -5.70 -24.09
CA LYS A 72 9.49 -5.46 -22.80
C LYS A 72 8.70 -6.09 -21.65
N ALA A 73 7.41 -5.80 -21.55
CA ALA A 73 6.57 -6.34 -20.49
C ALA A 73 6.49 -7.88 -20.54
N LEU A 74 6.44 -8.47 -21.72
CA LEU A 74 6.47 -9.93 -21.90
C LEU A 74 7.80 -10.52 -21.42
N LEU A 75 8.93 -9.93 -21.80
CA LEU A 75 10.25 -10.39 -21.36
C LEU A 75 10.44 -10.28 -19.85
N VAL A 76 9.99 -9.18 -19.25
CA VAL A 76 10.02 -9.00 -17.78
C VAL A 76 9.27 -10.12 -17.08
N VAL A 77 8.03 -10.40 -17.49
CA VAL A 77 7.22 -11.48 -16.87
C VAL A 77 7.83 -12.84 -17.14
N ALA A 78 8.33 -13.10 -18.35
CA ALA A 78 8.94 -14.40 -18.68
C ALA A 78 10.24 -14.65 -17.90
N ILE A 79 11.11 -13.63 -17.73
CA ILE A 79 12.33 -13.77 -16.93
C ILE A 79 11.96 -13.94 -15.44
N TYR A 80 10.93 -13.24 -14.93
CA TYR A 80 10.42 -13.48 -13.58
C TYR A 80 9.97 -14.94 -13.38
N GLU A 81 9.22 -15.50 -14.33
CA GLU A 81 8.80 -16.91 -14.26
C GLU A 81 10.00 -17.87 -14.28
N LEU A 82 11.03 -17.59 -15.08
CA LEU A 82 12.24 -18.41 -15.16
C LEU A 82 13.06 -18.38 -13.85
N GLU A 83 13.12 -17.20 -13.20
CA GLU A 83 14.04 -17.00 -12.08
C GLU A 83 13.42 -17.25 -10.71
N PHE A 84 12.15 -16.88 -10.53
CA PHE A 84 11.55 -16.78 -9.19
C PHE A 84 10.40 -17.76 -8.90
N THR A 85 9.91 -18.52 -9.91
CA THR A 85 8.75 -19.39 -9.69
C THR A 85 9.05 -20.89 -9.71
N GLY A 86 10.24 -21.27 -10.17
CA GLY A 86 10.60 -22.68 -10.36
C GLY A 86 9.86 -23.36 -11.54
N ALA A 87 9.23 -22.57 -12.42
CA ALA A 87 8.58 -23.10 -13.62
C ALA A 87 9.58 -23.75 -14.58
N PRO A 88 9.23 -24.87 -15.26
CA PRO A 88 10.14 -25.53 -16.21
C PRO A 88 10.55 -24.56 -17.33
N SER A 89 11.85 -24.34 -17.51
CA SER A 89 12.40 -23.32 -18.42
C SER A 89 11.89 -23.46 -19.85
N HIS A 90 11.81 -24.72 -20.38
CA HIS A 90 11.30 -24.97 -21.72
C HIS A 90 9.82 -24.57 -21.89
N ALA A 91 9.00 -24.76 -20.83
CA ALA A 91 7.59 -24.40 -20.85
C ALA A 91 7.40 -22.88 -20.86
N VAL A 92 8.22 -22.15 -20.08
CA VAL A 92 8.18 -20.68 -20.04
C VAL A 92 8.61 -20.09 -21.39
N VAL A 93 9.72 -20.56 -21.96
CA VAL A 93 10.24 -20.07 -23.26
C VAL A 93 9.22 -20.30 -24.37
N ASN A 94 8.66 -21.51 -24.48
CA ASN A 94 7.65 -21.81 -25.48
C ASN A 94 6.40 -20.96 -25.31
N ALA A 95 5.89 -20.86 -24.08
CA ALA A 95 4.72 -20.04 -23.77
C ALA A 95 4.94 -18.55 -24.08
N ALA A 96 6.14 -18.01 -23.87
CA ALA A 96 6.47 -16.62 -24.19
C ALA A 96 6.52 -16.39 -25.72
N VAL A 97 7.06 -17.33 -26.48
CA VAL A 97 7.06 -17.27 -27.95
C VAL A 97 5.62 -17.32 -28.50
N ASP A 98 4.78 -18.23 -27.98
CA ASP A 98 3.37 -18.32 -28.39
C ASP A 98 2.58 -17.08 -27.94
N CYS A 99 2.90 -16.52 -26.77
CA CYS A 99 2.32 -15.29 -26.29
C CYS A 99 2.64 -14.11 -27.23
N ALA A 100 3.86 -14.00 -27.75
CA ALA A 100 4.21 -12.98 -28.75
C ALA A 100 3.37 -13.12 -30.03
N VAL A 101 3.08 -14.35 -30.46
CA VAL A 101 2.17 -14.61 -31.60
C VAL A 101 0.74 -14.16 -31.24
N LYS A 102 0.25 -14.51 -30.05
CA LYS A 102 -1.09 -14.11 -29.55
C LYS A 102 -1.23 -12.59 -29.43
N MET A 103 -0.13 -11.87 -29.13
CA MET A 103 -0.06 -10.40 -29.12
C MET A 103 -0.05 -9.79 -30.54
N GLN A 104 -0.13 -10.58 -31.59
CA GLN A 104 0.04 -10.16 -33.00
C GLN A 104 1.47 -9.67 -33.32
N LEU A 105 2.45 -10.06 -32.53
CA LEU A 105 3.87 -9.74 -32.66
C LEU A 105 4.69 -10.95 -33.18
N GLY A 106 4.10 -11.79 -34.02
CA GLY A 106 4.72 -13.02 -34.51
C GLY A 106 6.08 -12.80 -35.20
N GLY A 107 6.31 -11.63 -35.79
CA GLY A 107 7.62 -11.23 -36.32
C GLY A 107 8.75 -11.15 -35.29
N LEU A 108 8.40 -10.92 -34.01
CA LEU A 108 9.36 -10.81 -32.89
C LEU A 108 9.59 -12.14 -32.16
N LYS A 109 8.92 -13.23 -32.52
CA LYS A 109 9.04 -14.53 -31.84
C LYS A 109 10.46 -15.06 -31.75
N LYS A 110 11.29 -14.84 -32.81
CA LYS A 110 12.70 -15.24 -32.81
C LYS A 110 13.52 -14.41 -31.81
N LEU A 111 13.22 -13.10 -31.68
CA LEU A 111 13.87 -12.22 -30.73
C LEU A 111 13.52 -12.64 -29.29
N VAL A 112 12.23 -12.86 -28.97
CA VAL A 112 11.79 -13.35 -27.64
C VAL A 112 12.51 -14.65 -27.29
N ASN A 113 12.51 -15.65 -28.18
CA ASN A 113 13.20 -16.92 -27.95
C ASN A 113 14.71 -16.72 -27.73
N GLY A 114 15.35 -15.88 -28.57
CA GLY A 114 16.79 -15.58 -28.48
C GLY A 114 17.18 -14.95 -27.13
N VAL A 115 16.41 -13.95 -26.70
CA VAL A 115 16.65 -13.27 -25.41
C VAL A 115 16.48 -14.24 -24.23
N LEU A 116 15.38 -15.00 -24.18
CA LEU A 116 15.13 -15.92 -23.06
C LEU A 116 16.15 -17.08 -23.02
N ARG A 117 16.55 -17.63 -24.16
CA ARG A 117 17.62 -18.63 -24.20
C ARG A 117 18.98 -18.05 -23.83
N SER A 118 19.26 -16.78 -24.18
CA SER A 118 20.47 -16.10 -23.76
C SER A 118 20.48 -15.83 -22.25
N TYR A 119 19.32 -15.47 -21.67
CA TYR A 119 19.15 -15.37 -20.24
C TYR A 119 19.52 -16.68 -19.52
N LEU A 120 18.95 -17.81 -19.97
CA LEU A 120 19.23 -19.12 -19.37
C LEU A 120 20.72 -19.51 -19.43
N ARG A 121 21.43 -19.12 -20.50
CA ARG A 121 22.89 -19.42 -20.61
C ARG A 121 23.75 -18.49 -19.76
N LYS A 122 23.30 -17.25 -19.52
CA LYS A 122 24.08 -16.18 -18.88
C LYS A 122 23.54 -15.77 -17.51
N SER A 123 22.60 -16.52 -16.95
CA SER A 123 21.91 -16.12 -15.71
C SER A 123 22.88 -15.82 -14.56
N GLU A 124 23.90 -16.64 -14.36
CA GLU A 124 24.89 -16.46 -13.29
C GLU A 124 25.79 -15.23 -13.54
N GLU A 125 26.21 -15.00 -14.80
CA GLU A 125 26.95 -13.79 -15.20
C GLU A 125 26.12 -12.53 -14.92
N ILE A 126 24.84 -12.55 -15.30
CA ILE A 126 23.91 -11.42 -15.09
C ILE A 126 23.68 -11.16 -13.60
N LYS A 127 23.47 -12.21 -12.80
CA LYS A 127 23.30 -12.10 -11.34
C LYS A 127 24.54 -11.51 -10.67
N SER A 128 25.73 -11.97 -11.07
CA SER A 128 26.98 -11.43 -10.55
C SER A 128 27.14 -9.95 -10.91
N SER A 129 26.90 -9.57 -12.16
CA SER A 129 26.96 -8.16 -12.60
C SER A 129 25.89 -7.28 -11.93
N ALA A 130 24.73 -7.85 -11.62
CA ALA A 130 23.65 -7.12 -10.95
C ALA A 130 23.99 -6.73 -9.51
N GLN A 131 24.93 -7.43 -8.83
CA GLN A 131 25.36 -7.12 -7.46
C GLN A 131 25.98 -5.71 -7.34
N GLU A 132 26.58 -5.22 -8.41
CA GLU A 132 27.16 -3.87 -8.47
C GLU A 132 26.14 -2.78 -8.81
N ASN A 133 24.91 -3.14 -9.15
CA ASN A 133 23.85 -2.23 -9.56
C ASN A 133 22.81 -2.05 -8.44
N LEU A 134 22.81 -0.90 -7.78
CA LEU A 134 21.92 -0.62 -6.66
C LEU A 134 20.43 -0.70 -7.04
N VAL A 135 20.04 -0.33 -8.25
CA VAL A 135 18.63 -0.44 -8.70
C VAL A 135 18.22 -1.91 -8.82
N ALA A 136 19.13 -2.77 -9.31
CA ALA A 136 18.88 -4.20 -9.43
C ALA A 136 18.82 -4.90 -8.06
N THR A 137 19.71 -4.52 -7.14
CA THR A 137 19.85 -5.16 -5.82
C THR A 137 18.79 -4.66 -4.82
N LEU A 138 18.52 -3.36 -4.78
CA LEU A 138 17.58 -2.75 -3.83
C LEU A 138 16.16 -2.64 -4.39
N GLY A 139 15.97 -2.85 -5.72
CA GLY A 139 14.66 -2.86 -6.36
C GLY A 139 13.90 -1.53 -6.31
N HIS A 140 14.61 -0.40 -6.29
CA HIS A 140 14.07 0.95 -6.27
C HIS A 140 14.76 1.84 -7.31
N PRO A 141 14.11 2.89 -7.86
CA PRO A 141 14.75 3.82 -8.77
C PRO A 141 15.82 4.66 -8.06
N THR A 142 16.81 5.15 -8.80
CA THR A 142 17.99 5.86 -8.27
C THR A 142 17.61 7.05 -7.38
N TRP A 143 16.61 7.88 -7.77
CA TRP A 143 16.19 9.02 -6.96
C TRP A 143 15.69 8.60 -5.58
N TRP A 144 14.97 7.47 -5.51
CA TRP A 144 14.43 6.92 -4.27
C TRP A 144 15.55 6.41 -3.36
N ILE A 145 16.50 5.65 -3.94
CA ILE A 145 17.69 5.15 -3.22
C ILE A 145 18.45 6.31 -2.60
N ASN A 146 18.77 7.34 -3.41
CA ASN A 146 19.51 8.51 -2.94
C ASN A 146 18.76 9.25 -1.83
N LYS A 147 17.45 9.45 -1.98
CA LYS A 147 16.63 10.14 -1.00
C LYS A 147 16.58 9.39 0.34
N LEU A 148 16.33 8.09 0.34
CA LEU A 148 16.31 7.31 1.57
C LEU A 148 17.70 7.23 2.22
N THR A 149 18.76 7.10 1.44
CA THR A 149 20.13 7.09 1.95
C THR A 149 20.48 8.40 2.64
N ASN A 150 20.08 9.54 2.05
CA ASN A 150 20.30 10.86 2.65
C ASN A 150 19.48 11.05 3.95
N GLN A 151 18.25 10.53 3.99
CA GLN A 151 17.33 10.70 5.10
C GLN A 151 17.63 9.78 6.29
N TYR A 152 17.94 8.51 6.03
CA TYR A 152 18.06 7.47 7.07
C TYR A 152 19.50 6.95 7.27
N GLY A 153 20.44 7.37 6.42
CA GLY A 153 21.76 6.76 6.31
C GLY A 153 21.71 5.42 5.58
N GLN A 154 22.85 4.98 5.04
CA GLN A 154 22.93 3.84 4.12
C GLN A 154 22.31 2.56 4.70
N LYS A 155 22.72 2.14 5.90
CA LYS A 155 22.29 0.87 6.50
C LYS A 155 20.77 0.81 6.68
N LYS A 156 20.17 1.87 7.25
CA LYS A 156 18.73 1.91 7.52
C LYS A 156 17.92 2.03 6.22
N ALA A 157 18.40 2.79 5.24
CA ALA A 157 17.79 2.89 3.92
C ALA A 157 17.76 1.53 3.21
N GLU A 158 18.85 0.76 3.26
CA GLU A 158 18.90 -0.59 2.71
C GLU A 158 17.90 -1.52 3.39
N GLU A 159 17.82 -1.53 4.73
CA GLU A 159 16.83 -2.32 5.48
C GLU A 159 15.39 -1.99 5.03
N ILE A 160 15.07 -0.70 4.88
CA ILE A 160 13.75 -0.24 4.44
C ILE A 160 13.44 -0.74 3.01
N MET A 161 14.39 -0.59 2.09
CA MET A 161 14.21 -1.00 0.70
C MET A 161 14.10 -2.52 0.55
N LEU A 162 14.93 -3.28 1.26
CA LEU A 162 14.90 -4.74 1.26
C LEU A 162 13.60 -5.29 1.86
N ALA A 163 12.96 -4.60 2.80
CA ALA A 163 11.64 -4.98 3.30
C ALA A 163 10.57 -5.04 2.20
N SER A 164 10.77 -4.34 1.07
CA SER A 164 9.84 -4.37 -0.07
C SER A 164 9.81 -5.70 -0.83
N PHE A 165 10.83 -6.53 -0.69
CA PHE A 165 10.89 -7.87 -1.28
C PHE A 165 10.15 -8.91 -0.45
N ILE A 166 9.95 -8.65 0.84
CA ILE A 166 9.27 -9.57 1.75
C ILE A 166 7.77 -9.56 1.46
N HIS A 167 7.15 -10.73 1.46
CA HIS A 167 5.69 -10.82 1.33
C HIS A 167 5.01 -10.08 2.49
N PRO A 168 4.00 -9.21 2.23
CA PRO A 168 3.35 -8.45 3.28
C PRO A 168 2.65 -9.37 4.28
N PRO A 169 2.72 -9.08 5.60
CA PRO A 169 1.99 -9.84 6.59
C PRO A 169 0.47 -9.70 6.41
N LEU A 170 -0.27 -10.78 6.64
CA LEU A 170 -1.72 -10.72 6.74
C LEU A 170 -2.09 -10.37 8.18
N ALA A 171 -2.21 -9.07 8.45
CA ALA A 171 -2.60 -8.55 9.74
C ALA A 171 -4.12 -8.38 9.83
N LEU A 172 -4.68 -8.84 10.92
CA LEU A 172 -6.09 -8.72 11.28
C LEU A 172 -6.23 -7.75 12.44
N ARG A 173 -7.31 -6.98 12.43
CA ARG A 173 -7.81 -6.21 13.58
C ARG A 173 -9.07 -6.89 14.09
N VAL A 174 -9.09 -7.25 15.34
CA VAL A 174 -10.25 -7.86 16.00
C VAL A 174 -11.28 -6.77 16.31
N ASN A 175 -12.55 -7.02 15.98
CA ASN A 175 -13.66 -6.11 16.33
C ASN A 175 -14.07 -6.32 17.80
N THR A 176 -13.53 -5.50 18.67
CA THR A 176 -13.74 -5.61 20.14
C THR A 176 -15.17 -5.32 20.59
N ARG A 177 -16.02 -4.77 19.71
CA ARG A 177 -17.48 -4.65 19.98
C ARG A 177 -18.22 -5.99 19.84
N LYS A 178 -17.60 -6.99 19.21
CA LYS A 178 -18.23 -8.30 18.93
C LYS A 178 -17.55 -9.46 19.62
N ILE A 179 -16.24 -9.41 19.79
CA ILE A 179 -15.46 -10.52 20.36
C ILE A 179 -14.19 -9.99 21.02
N SER A 180 -13.76 -10.61 22.11
CA SER A 180 -12.48 -10.25 22.71
C SER A 180 -11.30 -10.74 21.84
N PRO A 181 -10.14 -10.08 21.87
CA PRO A 181 -8.95 -10.56 21.17
C PRO A 181 -8.56 -11.99 21.59
N GLN A 182 -8.77 -12.35 22.87
CA GLN A 182 -8.45 -13.69 23.36
C GLN A 182 -9.40 -14.76 22.79
N ASP A 183 -10.72 -14.50 22.75
CA ASP A 183 -11.69 -15.43 22.18
C ASP A 183 -11.51 -15.59 20.67
N TYR A 184 -11.11 -14.52 19.99
CA TYR A 184 -10.80 -14.59 18.57
C TYR A 184 -9.54 -15.44 18.31
N LYS A 185 -8.51 -15.36 19.17
CA LYS A 185 -7.34 -16.25 19.12
C LYS A 185 -7.74 -17.71 19.28
N ASN A 186 -8.66 -18.01 20.21
CA ASN A 186 -9.20 -19.36 20.38
C ASN A 186 -9.94 -19.84 19.11
N THR A 187 -10.70 -18.95 18.46
CA THR A 187 -11.37 -19.24 17.19
C THR A 187 -10.37 -19.56 16.07
N LEU A 188 -9.26 -18.82 15.97
CA LEU A 188 -8.19 -19.09 15.02
C LEU A 188 -7.52 -20.45 15.29
N ALA A 189 -7.21 -20.75 16.55
CA ALA A 189 -6.60 -22.03 16.95
C ALA A 189 -7.51 -23.22 16.60
N SER A 190 -8.83 -23.11 16.87
CA SER A 190 -9.82 -24.14 16.52
C SER A 190 -9.92 -24.35 15.00
N SER A 191 -9.57 -23.36 14.21
CA SER A 191 -9.53 -23.42 12.73
C SER A 191 -8.17 -23.85 12.18
N ALA A 192 -7.26 -24.36 13.02
CA ALA A 192 -5.88 -24.75 12.69
C ALA A 192 -5.07 -23.64 12.00
N ARG A 193 -5.29 -22.37 12.38
CA ARG A 193 -4.56 -21.20 11.89
C ARG A 193 -3.47 -20.81 12.88
N SER A 194 -2.22 -20.77 12.42
CA SER A 194 -1.10 -20.23 13.19
C SER A 194 -1.09 -18.71 13.12
N TRP A 195 -0.86 -18.09 14.26
CA TRP A 195 -0.87 -16.64 14.41
C TRP A 195 0.19 -16.18 15.42
N ARG A 196 0.52 -14.89 15.35
CA ARG A 196 1.37 -14.21 16.33
C ARG A 196 0.84 -12.81 16.63
N VAL A 197 1.26 -12.25 17.75
CA VAL A 197 0.97 -10.87 18.13
C VAL A 197 2.13 -9.99 17.62
N PRO A 198 1.85 -8.81 17.04
CA PRO A 198 2.91 -7.89 16.64
C PRO A 198 3.64 -7.32 17.86
N GLY A 199 4.94 -7.05 17.69
CA GLY A 199 5.79 -6.47 18.74
C GLY A 199 5.73 -4.94 18.82
N ILE A 200 4.53 -4.34 18.68
CA ILE A 200 4.33 -2.90 18.74
C ILE A 200 3.26 -2.55 19.80
N SER A 201 3.53 -1.51 20.60
CA SER A 201 2.58 -0.98 21.57
C SER A 201 1.41 -0.26 20.88
N GLY A 202 0.23 -0.24 21.52
CA GLY A 202 -0.96 0.46 21.00
C GLY A 202 -1.78 -0.34 19.97
N ALA A 203 -1.39 -1.57 19.62
CA ALA A 203 -2.11 -2.42 18.66
C ALA A 203 -2.62 -3.71 19.33
N SER A 204 -3.34 -3.57 20.45
CA SER A 204 -3.81 -4.70 21.27
C SER A 204 -4.81 -5.64 20.58
N GLU A 205 -5.53 -5.12 19.58
CA GLU A 205 -6.48 -5.86 18.74
C GLU A 205 -5.83 -6.55 17.55
N ALA A 206 -4.53 -6.32 17.32
CA ALA A 206 -3.82 -6.83 16.15
C ALA A 206 -3.40 -8.29 16.31
N ILE A 207 -3.63 -9.07 15.26
CA ILE A 207 -3.18 -10.45 15.12
C ILE A 207 -2.60 -10.61 13.73
N ILE A 208 -1.44 -11.23 13.59
CA ILE A 208 -0.81 -11.53 12.31
C ILE A 208 -0.94 -13.03 12.03
N LEU A 209 -1.56 -13.40 10.92
CA LEU A 209 -1.57 -14.80 10.47
C LEU A 209 -0.20 -15.13 9.85
N GLU A 210 0.41 -16.23 10.29
CA GLU A 210 1.74 -16.67 9.79
C GLU A 210 1.68 -17.11 8.33
N LYS A 211 0.54 -17.68 7.91
CA LYS A 211 0.31 -18.04 6.51
C LYS A 211 -0.84 -17.20 5.96
N PRO A 212 -0.61 -16.42 4.90
CA PRO A 212 -1.67 -15.70 4.22
C PRO A 212 -2.74 -16.66 3.69
N VAL A 213 -4.00 -16.25 3.83
CA VAL A 213 -5.16 -16.99 3.34
C VAL A 213 -6.10 -16.03 2.58
N PRO A 214 -6.94 -16.54 1.68
CA PRO A 214 -8.03 -15.75 1.11
C PRO A 214 -8.93 -15.17 2.21
N VAL A 215 -9.43 -13.95 2.00
CA VAL A 215 -10.29 -13.26 2.98
C VAL A 215 -11.54 -14.09 3.33
N SER A 216 -12.07 -14.86 2.37
CA SER A 216 -13.18 -15.76 2.56
C SER A 216 -12.90 -16.92 3.53
N GLU A 217 -11.63 -17.22 3.77
CA GLU A 217 -11.20 -18.29 4.70
C GLU A 217 -10.83 -17.77 6.09
N ILE A 218 -10.89 -16.46 6.31
CA ILE A 218 -10.65 -15.86 7.64
C ILE A 218 -11.87 -16.12 8.52
N PRO A 219 -11.72 -16.84 9.66
CA PRO A 219 -12.83 -17.15 10.55
C PRO A 219 -13.57 -15.88 11.01
N GLY A 220 -14.88 -15.86 10.87
CA GLY A 220 -15.73 -14.76 11.33
C GLY A 220 -15.61 -13.46 10.53
N PHE A 221 -14.89 -13.43 9.37
CA PHE A 221 -14.74 -12.20 8.58
C PHE A 221 -16.07 -11.66 8.04
N SER A 222 -16.91 -12.53 7.47
CA SER A 222 -18.25 -12.15 6.96
C SER A 222 -19.17 -11.68 8.06
N GLN A 223 -19.03 -12.23 9.29
CA GLN A 223 -19.76 -11.82 10.48
C GLN A 223 -19.23 -10.54 11.12
N GLY A 224 -18.13 -10.00 10.58
CA GLY A 224 -17.50 -8.78 11.05
C GLY A 224 -16.76 -8.93 12.40
N LEU A 225 -16.27 -10.12 12.71
CA LEU A 225 -15.45 -10.36 13.92
C LEU A 225 -14.03 -9.80 13.76
N ALA A 226 -13.56 -9.64 12.52
CA ALA A 226 -12.26 -9.08 12.23
C ALA A 226 -12.25 -8.29 10.90
N SER A 227 -11.23 -7.47 10.74
CA SER A 227 -10.91 -6.72 9.52
C SER A 227 -9.46 -6.98 9.12
N VAL A 228 -9.16 -6.98 7.81
CA VAL A 228 -7.79 -6.95 7.33
C VAL A 228 -7.31 -5.51 7.37
N GLN A 229 -6.30 -5.24 8.19
CA GLN A 229 -5.70 -3.92 8.31
C GLN A 229 -4.24 -4.05 8.77
N ASP A 230 -3.33 -3.31 8.12
CA ASP A 230 -1.94 -3.26 8.56
C ASP A 230 -1.82 -2.79 10.02
N VAL A 231 -0.86 -3.35 10.76
CA VAL A 231 -0.67 -3.03 12.17
C VAL A 231 -0.35 -1.54 12.39
N GLY A 232 0.48 -0.94 11.52
CA GLY A 232 0.77 0.49 11.56
C GLY A 232 -0.48 1.35 11.35
N ALA A 233 -1.37 0.94 10.45
CA ALA A 233 -2.64 1.63 10.24
C ALA A 233 -3.62 1.50 11.42
N GLN A 234 -3.49 0.44 12.24
CA GLN A 234 -4.34 0.25 13.44
C GLN A 234 -4.02 1.25 14.54
N LEU A 235 -2.79 1.76 14.63
CA LEU A 235 -2.41 2.76 15.63
C LEU A 235 -3.22 4.06 15.54
N ALA A 236 -3.73 4.40 14.37
CA ALA A 236 -4.43 5.68 14.17
C ALA A 236 -5.63 5.87 15.13
N ALA A 237 -6.43 4.83 15.39
CA ALA A 237 -7.57 4.95 16.28
C ALA A 237 -7.17 5.02 17.77
N GLU A 238 -6.03 4.43 18.13
CA GLU A 238 -5.45 4.54 19.47
C GLU A 238 -4.90 5.96 19.71
N ILE A 239 -4.06 6.46 18.80
CA ILE A 239 -3.40 7.76 18.90
C ILE A 239 -4.43 8.91 18.89
N LEU A 240 -5.57 8.76 18.20
CA LEU A 240 -6.60 9.81 18.08
C LEU A 240 -7.23 10.21 19.42
N ASP A 241 -7.00 9.46 20.49
CA ASP A 241 -7.44 9.78 21.86
C ASP A 241 -8.97 9.99 21.94
N LEU A 242 -9.71 8.96 21.53
CA LEU A 242 -11.16 9.00 21.42
C LEU A 242 -11.87 8.88 22.77
N GLN A 243 -12.95 9.63 22.94
CA GLN A 243 -13.87 9.53 24.08
C GLN A 243 -15.32 9.41 23.60
N ASP A 244 -16.15 8.73 24.39
CA ASP A 244 -17.56 8.58 24.09
C ASP A 244 -18.26 9.95 23.99
N GLY A 245 -19.22 10.06 23.08
CA GLY A 245 -19.99 11.27 22.85
C GLY A 245 -19.35 12.29 21.93
N GLN A 246 -18.08 12.15 21.55
CA GLN A 246 -17.37 13.07 20.68
C GLN A 246 -17.94 13.11 19.26
N ARG A 247 -17.80 14.26 18.62
CA ARG A 247 -18.02 14.46 17.19
C ARG A 247 -16.71 14.29 16.45
N VAL A 248 -16.64 13.29 15.59
CA VAL A 248 -15.40 12.88 14.91
C VAL A 248 -15.56 13.00 13.40
N LEU A 249 -14.50 13.45 12.73
CA LEU A 249 -14.36 13.45 11.28
C LEU A 249 -13.25 12.50 10.86
N ASP A 250 -13.53 11.61 9.89
CA ASP A 250 -12.52 10.91 9.08
C ASP A 250 -12.52 11.55 7.69
N ALA A 251 -11.50 12.37 7.41
CA ALA A 251 -11.49 13.28 6.27
C ALA A 251 -11.10 12.62 4.94
N CYS A 252 -10.46 11.44 4.96
CA CYS A 252 -10.05 10.65 3.79
C CYS A 252 -10.36 9.17 4.06
N ALA A 253 -11.65 8.88 4.26
CA ALA A 253 -12.11 7.68 4.96
C ALA A 253 -11.90 6.36 4.20
N ALA A 254 -11.85 6.38 2.87
CA ALA A 254 -11.88 5.15 2.09
C ALA A 254 -10.57 4.35 2.15
N PRO A 255 -10.68 3.03 2.33
CA PRO A 255 -11.86 2.17 2.22
C PRO A 255 -12.66 1.95 3.52
N GLY A 256 -12.45 2.72 4.60
CA GLY A 256 -13.22 2.64 5.83
C GLY A 256 -12.56 1.84 6.97
N GLY A 257 -11.33 1.40 6.80
CA GLY A 257 -10.61 0.63 7.83
C GLY A 257 -10.39 1.43 9.11
N LYS A 258 -9.95 2.68 9.00
CA LYS A 258 -9.75 3.58 10.15
C LYS A 258 -11.09 4.07 10.70
N SER A 259 -12.07 4.42 9.84
CA SER A 259 -13.43 4.82 10.25
C SER A 259 -14.10 3.75 11.12
N THR A 260 -14.05 2.50 10.70
CA THR A 260 -14.66 1.39 11.46
C THR A 260 -13.90 1.12 12.77
N HIS A 261 -12.57 1.29 12.79
CA HIS A 261 -11.77 1.16 14.00
C HIS A 261 -12.12 2.26 15.04
N ILE A 262 -12.33 3.50 14.61
CA ILE A 262 -12.83 4.59 15.46
C ILE A 262 -14.12 4.16 16.17
N LEU A 263 -15.09 3.58 15.43
CA LEU A 263 -16.37 3.13 15.98
C LEU A 263 -16.26 1.86 16.86
N GLU A 264 -15.23 1.07 16.66
CA GLU A 264 -14.92 -0.07 17.53
C GLU A 264 -14.35 0.41 18.89
N ARG A 265 -13.60 1.51 18.90
CA ARG A 265 -12.92 2.07 20.08
C ARG A 265 -13.82 2.93 20.97
N ALA A 266 -14.70 3.75 20.39
CA ALA A 266 -15.54 4.68 21.13
C ALA A 266 -16.93 4.87 20.50
N SER A 267 -17.90 5.26 21.33
CA SER A 267 -19.28 5.59 20.91
C SER A 267 -19.34 7.05 20.48
N VAL A 268 -19.00 7.33 19.21
CA VAL A 268 -18.85 8.69 18.67
C VAL A 268 -19.84 8.99 17.54
N SER A 269 -20.07 10.28 17.28
CA SER A 269 -20.78 10.75 16.09
C SER A 269 -19.79 10.93 14.94
N LEU A 270 -19.63 9.91 14.08
CA LEU A 270 -18.64 9.91 13.00
C LEU A 270 -19.22 10.41 11.68
N LEU A 271 -18.48 11.34 11.04
CA LEU A 271 -18.64 11.70 9.62
C LEU A 271 -17.44 11.18 8.83
N CYS A 272 -17.71 10.39 7.78
CA CYS A 272 -16.70 9.89 6.85
C CYS A 272 -16.78 10.66 5.54
N LEU A 273 -15.68 11.28 5.12
CA LEU A 273 -15.53 11.94 3.82
C LEU A 273 -14.57 11.16 2.92
N ASP A 274 -14.86 11.13 1.65
CA ASP A 274 -13.90 10.79 0.58
C ASP A 274 -14.37 11.47 -0.71
N GLN A 275 -13.42 11.92 -1.54
CA GLN A 275 -13.77 12.58 -2.79
C GLN A 275 -14.21 11.61 -3.89
N ASP A 276 -13.92 10.32 -3.77
CA ASP A 276 -14.23 9.28 -4.75
C ASP A 276 -15.47 8.48 -4.33
N HIS A 277 -16.52 8.56 -5.15
CA HIS A 277 -17.78 7.87 -4.89
C HIS A 277 -17.68 6.34 -4.94
N LEU A 278 -16.79 5.78 -5.79
CA LEU A 278 -16.57 4.33 -5.85
C LEU A 278 -15.82 3.83 -4.61
N ARG A 279 -14.86 4.63 -4.13
CA ARG A 279 -14.17 4.32 -2.89
C ARG A 279 -15.11 4.45 -1.68
N MET A 280 -15.99 5.46 -1.65
CA MET A 280 -17.00 5.64 -0.61
C MET A 280 -17.99 4.45 -0.52
N LYS A 281 -18.27 3.76 -1.62
CA LYS A 281 -19.06 2.53 -1.60
C LYS A 281 -18.42 1.47 -0.70
N ARG A 282 -17.10 1.32 -0.75
CA ARG A 282 -16.35 0.38 0.13
C ARG A 282 -16.42 0.76 1.61
N VAL A 283 -16.45 2.06 1.92
CA VAL A 283 -16.68 2.53 3.31
C VAL A 283 -18.03 2.04 3.81
N LYS A 284 -19.10 2.23 3.02
CA LYS A 284 -20.46 1.78 3.37
C LYS A 284 -20.54 0.25 3.54
N GLU A 285 -19.91 -0.51 2.63
CA GLU A 285 -19.86 -1.97 2.71
C GLU A 285 -19.16 -2.46 3.98
N ASN A 286 -18.03 -1.82 4.36
CA ASN A 286 -17.32 -2.16 5.60
C ASN A 286 -18.10 -1.76 6.85
N LEU A 287 -18.74 -0.59 6.89
CA LEU A 287 -19.64 -0.19 7.98
C LEU A 287 -20.75 -1.23 8.17
N GLN A 288 -21.41 -1.63 7.08
CA GLN A 288 -22.49 -2.61 7.11
C GLN A 288 -22.00 -4.00 7.61
N ARG A 289 -20.88 -4.50 7.05
CA ARG A 289 -20.31 -5.80 7.43
C ARG A 289 -19.95 -5.86 8.91
N LEU A 290 -19.40 -4.79 9.45
CA LEU A 290 -18.96 -4.70 10.84
C LEU A 290 -20.10 -4.35 11.80
N GLY A 291 -21.27 -3.95 11.27
CA GLY A 291 -22.44 -3.59 12.07
C GLY A 291 -22.39 -2.17 12.64
N HIS A 292 -21.62 -1.28 12.01
CA HIS A 292 -21.47 0.10 12.42
C HIS A 292 -22.33 1.07 11.60
N ARG A 293 -22.62 2.25 12.16
CA ARG A 293 -23.32 3.34 11.49
C ARG A 293 -22.49 4.62 11.58
N ALA A 294 -22.30 5.28 10.45
CA ALA A 294 -21.69 6.60 10.36
C ALA A 294 -22.37 7.42 9.26
N LYS A 295 -22.29 8.74 9.34
CA LYS A 295 -22.64 9.60 8.21
C LYS A 295 -21.52 9.50 7.17
N THR A 296 -21.90 9.38 5.89
CA THR A 296 -20.95 9.32 4.77
C THR A 296 -21.26 10.40 3.76
N ARG A 297 -20.26 11.10 3.26
CA ARG A 297 -20.44 12.13 2.22
C ARG A 297 -19.30 12.07 1.22
N VAL A 298 -19.63 12.21 -0.06
CA VAL A 298 -18.63 12.34 -1.12
C VAL A 298 -18.34 13.82 -1.29
N ALA A 299 -17.14 14.24 -0.92
CA ALA A 299 -16.68 15.63 -1.00
C ALA A 299 -15.18 15.73 -0.90
N ASP A 300 -14.59 16.81 -1.45
CA ASP A 300 -13.24 17.22 -1.14
C ASP A 300 -13.20 17.80 0.29
N ALA A 301 -12.47 17.13 1.18
CA ALA A 301 -12.38 17.53 2.58
C ALA A 301 -11.77 18.93 2.77
N ALA A 302 -10.94 19.39 1.82
CA ALA A 302 -10.38 20.74 1.84
C ALA A 302 -11.38 21.84 1.49
N ASN A 303 -12.54 21.49 0.89
CA ASN A 303 -13.60 22.44 0.54
C ASN A 303 -14.72 22.41 1.60
N LEU A 304 -14.53 23.15 2.69
CA LEU A 304 -15.45 23.15 3.84
C LEU A 304 -16.89 23.51 3.46
N ASP A 305 -17.07 24.47 2.56
CA ASP A 305 -18.40 24.95 2.14
C ASP A 305 -19.23 23.83 1.49
N ALA A 306 -18.59 22.84 0.90
CA ALA A 306 -19.26 21.74 0.25
C ALA A 306 -19.88 20.72 1.22
N TRP A 307 -19.41 20.65 2.48
CA TRP A 307 -19.80 19.55 3.37
C TRP A 307 -19.97 19.91 4.85
N TRP A 308 -19.29 20.96 5.35
CA TRP A 308 -19.30 21.31 6.77
C TRP A 308 -20.60 22.06 7.16
N ASP A 309 -21.18 21.69 8.29
CA ASP A 309 -22.40 22.30 8.82
C ASP A 309 -22.15 23.46 9.80
N GLY A 310 -20.89 23.94 9.91
CA GLY A 310 -20.47 24.98 10.81
C GLY A 310 -20.25 24.55 12.26
N LYS A 311 -20.57 23.32 12.63
CA LYS A 311 -20.32 22.80 13.99
C LYS A 311 -18.94 22.14 14.04
N PRO A 312 -18.07 22.54 15.00
CA PRO A 312 -16.73 22.01 15.08
C PRO A 312 -16.70 20.52 15.48
N PHE A 313 -15.59 19.87 15.17
CA PHE A 313 -15.27 18.49 15.56
C PHE A 313 -14.35 18.47 16.77
N ASP A 314 -14.53 17.49 17.65
CA ASP A 314 -13.63 17.23 18.78
C ASP A 314 -12.37 16.50 18.33
N ARG A 315 -12.50 15.62 17.33
CA ARG A 315 -11.42 14.84 16.76
C ARG A 315 -11.53 14.85 15.24
N ILE A 316 -10.37 15.00 14.58
CA ILE A 316 -10.26 14.89 13.12
C ILE A 316 -9.15 13.91 12.79
N LEU A 317 -9.45 12.88 12.01
CA LEU A 317 -8.47 12.01 11.39
C LEU A 317 -8.23 12.45 9.95
N VAL A 318 -6.98 12.66 9.61
CA VAL A 318 -6.52 12.98 8.24
C VAL A 318 -5.57 11.88 7.78
N ASP A 319 -6.11 10.80 7.21
CA ASP A 319 -5.33 9.78 6.49
C ASP A 319 -4.99 10.34 5.11
N ALA A 320 -3.96 11.17 5.05
CA ALA A 320 -3.72 12.07 3.94
C ALA A 320 -3.32 11.34 2.65
N PRO A 321 -3.80 11.81 1.48
CA PRO A 321 -3.24 11.39 0.20
C PRO A 321 -1.73 11.62 0.20
N CYS A 322 -0.96 10.60 -0.14
CA CYS A 322 0.50 10.62 -0.11
C CYS A 322 1.09 9.74 -1.21
N THR A 323 2.42 9.73 -1.35
CA THR A 323 3.10 8.87 -2.33
C THR A 323 2.82 7.39 -2.11
N GLY A 324 2.54 6.96 -0.88
CA GLY A 324 2.37 5.56 -0.51
C GLY A 324 3.69 4.80 -0.40
N SER A 325 4.79 5.52 -0.19
CA SER A 325 6.14 4.95 -0.18
C SER A 325 6.38 3.92 0.92
N GLY A 326 5.61 3.97 2.00
CA GLY A 326 5.70 3.01 3.11
C GLY A 326 5.02 1.66 2.84
N VAL A 327 4.13 1.57 1.82
CA VAL A 327 3.32 0.38 1.53
C VAL A 327 3.71 -0.31 0.22
N VAL A 328 4.93 -0.09 -0.27
CA VAL A 328 5.41 -0.59 -1.58
C VAL A 328 5.47 -2.12 -1.66
N ARG A 329 5.62 -2.83 -0.56
CA ARG A 329 5.58 -4.30 -0.60
C ARG A 329 4.18 -4.84 -0.94
N ARG A 330 3.10 -4.08 -0.63
CA ARG A 330 1.72 -4.38 -1.02
C ARG A 330 1.39 -3.85 -2.40
N ASN A 331 1.96 -2.70 -2.75
CA ASN A 331 1.72 -1.97 -4.00
C ASN A 331 3.05 -1.71 -4.70
N PRO A 332 3.69 -2.76 -5.30
CA PRO A 332 5.05 -2.65 -5.83
C PRO A 332 5.16 -1.76 -7.07
N ASP A 333 4.05 -1.41 -7.69
CA ASP A 333 3.96 -0.42 -8.77
C ASP A 333 4.37 0.97 -8.33
N ILE A 334 4.09 1.35 -7.09
CA ILE A 334 4.38 2.69 -6.55
C ILE A 334 5.85 3.09 -6.80
N LYS A 335 6.79 2.18 -6.58
CA LYS A 335 8.23 2.44 -6.79
C LYS A 335 8.56 2.89 -8.22
N TRP A 336 7.80 2.43 -9.21
CA TRP A 336 8.10 2.58 -10.62
C TRP A 336 7.25 3.63 -11.33
N ILE A 337 6.09 3.98 -10.75
CA ILE A 337 5.19 5.01 -11.30
C ILE A 337 5.37 6.38 -10.64
N ARG A 338 5.89 6.42 -9.38
CA ARG A 338 6.16 7.69 -8.70
C ARG A 338 7.44 8.33 -9.22
N ARG A 339 7.40 9.66 -9.26
CA ARG A 339 8.52 10.53 -9.60
C ARG A 339 8.89 11.38 -8.38
N GLU A 340 10.09 11.93 -8.36
CA GLU A 340 10.52 12.80 -7.26
C GLU A 340 9.66 14.07 -7.16
N GLU A 341 9.21 14.60 -8.29
CA GLU A 341 8.36 15.80 -8.37
C GLU A 341 6.98 15.58 -7.71
N ASP A 342 6.49 14.34 -7.65
CA ASP A 342 5.21 14.02 -7.02
C ASP A 342 5.21 14.36 -5.52
N LEU A 343 6.38 14.33 -4.85
CA LEU A 343 6.52 14.71 -3.44
C LEU A 343 6.05 16.14 -3.17
N HIS A 344 6.40 17.06 -4.07
CA HIS A 344 5.99 18.46 -3.93
C HIS A 344 4.48 18.62 -4.05
N SER A 345 3.87 18.00 -5.06
CA SER A 345 2.43 18.11 -5.29
C SER A 345 1.60 17.46 -4.17
N PHE A 346 2.05 16.33 -3.61
CA PHE A 346 1.40 15.73 -2.44
C PHE A 346 1.57 16.59 -1.19
N SER A 347 2.75 17.17 -0.96
CA SER A 347 3.01 18.07 0.15
C SER A 347 2.10 19.29 0.12
N GLU A 348 1.91 19.94 -1.03
CA GLU A 348 0.99 21.07 -1.18
C GLU A 348 -0.47 20.67 -0.92
N GLN A 349 -0.89 19.51 -1.41
CA GLN A 349 -2.23 18.97 -1.16
C GLN A 349 -2.46 18.71 0.34
N GLN A 350 -1.47 18.13 1.02
CA GLN A 350 -1.50 17.88 2.46
C GLN A 350 -1.59 19.18 3.26
N GLN A 351 -0.81 20.20 2.90
CA GLN A 351 -0.85 21.52 3.53
C GLN A 351 -2.22 22.19 3.40
N LYS A 352 -2.80 22.14 2.22
CA LYS A 352 -4.15 22.67 1.97
C LYS A 352 -5.19 21.94 2.82
N LEU A 353 -5.09 20.61 2.89
CA LEU A 353 -6.02 19.77 3.64
C LEU A 353 -5.94 20.07 5.14
N LEU A 354 -4.73 20.08 5.72
CA LEU A 354 -4.48 20.38 7.13
C LEU A 354 -5.00 21.77 7.50
N SER A 355 -4.64 22.81 6.74
CA SER A 355 -5.07 24.19 7.02
C SER A 355 -6.58 24.39 6.92
N SER A 356 -7.24 23.69 6.00
CA SER A 356 -8.71 23.76 5.88
C SER A 356 -9.37 23.07 7.07
N LEU A 357 -8.96 21.86 7.40
CA LEU A 357 -9.58 21.05 8.47
C LEU A 357 -9.33 21.61 9.86
N TRP A 358 -8.21 22.33 10.07
CA TRP A 358 -7.93 23.03 11.33
C TRP A 358 -9.02 24.03 11.71
N LYS A 359 -9.64 24.67 10.72
CA LYS A 359 -10.76 25.61 10.96
C LYS A 359 -12.00 24.91 11.53
N ALA A 360 -12.19 23.63 11.16
CA ALA A 360 -13.33 22.83 11.61
C ALA A 360 -13.09 22.12 12.96
N LEU A 361 -11.89 22.24 13.54
CA LEU A 361 -11.54 21.66 14.84
C LEU A 361 -11.91 22.63 15.97
N THR A 362 -12.48 22.11 17.05
CA THR A 362 -12.78 22.90 18.27
C THR A 362 -11.50 23.28 19.02
N LYS A 363 -11.54 24.25 19.91
CA LYS A 363 -10.48 24.50 20.90
C LYS A 363 -10.37 23.29 21.85
N GLY A 364 -9.16 22.86 22.20
CA GLY A 364 -8.91 21.60 22.93
C GLY A 364 -9.18 20.34 22.09
N GLY A 365 -9.57 20.52 20.83
CA GLY A 365 -9.74 19.41 19.88
C GLY A 365 -8.41 18.88 19.35
N LYS A 366 -8.39 17.64 18.88
CA LYS A 366 -7.18 16.99 18.35
C LYS A 366 -7.35 16.58 16.90
N LEU A 367 -6.33 16.83 16.07
CA LEU A 367 -6.22 16.40 14.69
C LEU A 367 -5.07 15.41 14.57
N LEU A 368 -5.38 14.19 14.14
CA LEU A 368 -4.37 13.18 13.83
C LEU A 368 -4.05 13.20 12.34
N TYR A 369 -2.84 13.59 12.01
CA TYR A 369 -2.28 13.51 10.67
C TYR A 369 -1.60 12.16 10.49
N VAL A 370 -1.97 11.44 9.43
CA VAL A 370 -1.43 10.11 9.10
C VAL A 370 -1.04 10.08 7.63
N THR A 371 0.11 9.48 7.35
CA THR A 371 0.51 9.09 5.99
C THR A 371 0.98 7.65 5.97
N CYS A 372 0.91 6.99 4.82
CA CYS A 372 1.64 5.76 4.55
C CYS A 372 2.91 6.05 3.73
N SER A 373 3.59 7.15 4.03
CA SER A 373 4.86 7.58 3.45
C SER A 373 6.02 7.37 4.42
N ILE A 374 7.21 7.14 3.85
CA ILE A 374 8.48 7.13 4.57
C ILE A 374 9.36 8.33 4.24
N PHE A 375 8.85 9.30 3.47
CA PHE A 375 9.57 10.51 3.10
C PHE A 375 9.27 11.64 4.07
N GLN A 376 10.31 12.33 4.56
CA GLN A 376 10.18 13.44 5.53
C GLN A 376 9.37 14.61 4.98
N GLU A 377 9.38 14.83 3.66
CA GLU A 377 8.60 15.89 3.00
C GLU A 377 7.10 15.76 3.21
N GLU A 378 6.62 14.51 3.37
CA GLU A 378 5.21 14.20 3.61
C GLU A 378 4.91 13.97 5.11
N ASN A 379 5.92 13.96 5.96
CA ASN A 379 5.86 13.60 7.38
C ASN A 379 6.30 14.77 8.27
N GLU A 380 7.50 14.71 8.82
CA GLU A 380 8.02 15.67 9.79
C GLU A 380 8.02 17.11 9.24
N HIS A 381 8.39 17.32 7.97
CA HIS A 381 8.40 18.65 7.35
C HIS A 381 6.98 19.24 7.23
N GLN A 382 5.93 18.40 7.08
CA GLN A 382 4.54 18.87 7.09
C GLN A 382 4.13 19.37 8.48
N VAL A 383 4.52 18.64 9.52
CA VAL A 383 4.23 19.01 10.91
C VAL A 383 4.96 20.31 11.28
N GLU A 384 6.25 20.41 10.97
CA GLU A 384 7.05 21.61 11.20
C GLU A 384 6.47 22.84 10.48
N TRP A 385 6.11 22.67 9.20
CA TRP A 385 5.48 23.73 8.42
C TRP A 385 4.16 24.14 9.06
N PHE A 386 3.33 23.18 9.48
CA PHE A 386 2.02 23.43 10.06
C PHE A 386 2.12 24.20 11.37
N LEU A 387 3.00 23.82 12.27
CA LEU A 387 3.24 24.51 13.56
C LEU A 387 3.74 25.96 13.38
N LYS A 388 4.59 26.19 12.38
CA LYS A 388 5.03 27.56 12.02
C LYS A 388 3.86 28.41 11.51
N LYS A 389 2.91 27.80 10.80
CA LYS A 389 1.78 28.48 10.16
C LYS A 389 0.61 28.71 11.12
N HIS A 390 0.44 27.86 12.11
CA HIS A 390 -0.65 27.83 13.07
C HIS A 390 -0.13 27.91 14.52
N PRO A 391 0.06 29.14 15.07
CA PRO A 391 0.59 29.33 16.44
C PRO A 391 -0.33 28.79 17.54
N ASP A 392 -1.59 28.52 17.21
CA ASP A 392 -2.60 27.87 18.05
C ASP A 392 -2.53 26.34 18.03
N ALA A 393 -1.55 25.76 17.31
CA ALA A 393 -1.30 24.33 17.27
C ALA A 393 -0.12 23.94 18.15
N GLU A 394 -0.24 22.81 18.83
CA GLU A 394 0.89 22.14 19.51
C GLU A 394 0.84 20.63 19.22
N ILE A 395 1.98 19.97 19.43
CA ILE A 395 2.05 18.52 19.33
C ILE A 395 1.54 17.94 20.64
N ALA A 396 0.52 17.08 20.54
CA ALA A 396 0.11 16.25 21.65
C ALA A 396 1.01 15.01 21.69
N ALA A 397 1.84 14.89 22.72
CA ALA A 397 2.77 13.77 22.85
C ALA A 397 2.04 12.43 22.92
N TYR A 398 2.51 11.48 22.12
CA TYR A 398 2.11 10.09 22.18
C TYR A 398 3.35 9.25 22.47
N HIS A 399 3.34 8.55 23.61
CA HIS A 399 4.47 7.74 24.10
C HIS A 399 5.84 8.43 24.12
N GLY A 400 5.86 9.76 24.34
CA GLY A 400 7.10 10.53 24.51
C GLY A 400 7.81 10.92 23.22
N GLU A 401 7.16 10.82 22.06
CA GLU A 401 7.70 11.28 20.77
C GLU A 401 7.30 12.74 20.48
N ASP A 402 8.30 13.58 20.17
CA ASP A 402 8.15 15.03 20.11
C ASP A 402 7.56 15.59 18.79
N ILE A 403 7.68 14.88 17.65
CA ILE A 403 7.23 15.41 16.35
C ILE A 403 6.22 14.48 15.66
N GLY A 404 6.23 13.21 16.00
CA GLY A 404 5.36 12.20 15.41
C GLY A 404 6.00 10.81 15.44
N HIS A 405 5.16 9.83 15.31
CA HIS A 405 5.56 8.43 15.36
C HIS A 405 5.86 7.92 13.94
N ASN A 406 7.14 7.77 13.60
CA ASN A 406 7.61 7.32 12.30
C ASN A 406 7.88 5.81 12.33
N LEU A 407 7.07 5.05 11.62
CA LEU A 407 7.20 3.60 11.45
C LEU A 407 7.87 3.28 10.12
N THR A 408 9.07 2.73 10.15
CA THR A 408 9.69 2.15 8.95
C THR A 408 9.21 0.71 8.75
N PRO A 409 9.04 0.23 7.48
CA PRO A 409 8.57 -1.12 7.20
C PRO A 409 9.43 -2.19 7.88
N ASN A 410 8.79 -3.17 8.50
CA ASN A 410 9.46 -4.32 9.11
C ASN A 410 8.62 -5.61 8.93
N LYS A 411 8.94 -6.68 9.67
CA LYS A 411 8.22 -7.96 9.59
C LYS A 411 6.75 -7.88 10.02
N ASP A 412 6.36 -6.89 10.83
CA ASP A 412 5.05 -6.79 11.46
C ASP A 412 4.13 -5.76 10.78
N HIS A 413 4.69 -4.66 10.27
CA HIS A 413 3.92 -3.56 9.71
C HIS A 413 4.62 -2.91 8.51
N ASP A 414 3.84 -2.20 7.74
CA ASP A 414 4.31 -1.30 6.69
C ASP A 414 4.81 0.02 7.26
N GLY A 415 5.28 0.92 6.38
CA GLY A 415 5.69 2.27 6.77
C GLY A 415 4.49 3.19 6.97
N PHE A 416 4.47 3.90 8.10
CA PHE A 416 3.47 4.90 8.44
C PHE A 416 4.09 6.04 9.22
N PHE A 417 3.45 7.19 9.16
CA PHE A 417 3.73 8.32 10.03
C PHE A 417 2.44 8.79 10.70
N HIS A 418 2.52 9.15 11.99
CA HIS A 418 1.38 9.62 12.78
C HIS A 418 1.81 10.85 13.58
N ALA A 419 1.10 11.96 13.48
CA ALA A 419 1.32 13.14 14.30
C ALA A 419 -0.01 13.65 14.86
N LEU A 420 -0.12 13.72 16.18
CA LEU A 420 -1.30 14.22 16.87
C LEU A 420 -1.09 15.71 17.22
N LEU A 421 -1.94 16.56 16.67
CA LEU A 421 -1.92 18.01 16.86
C LEU A 421 -3.11 18.42 17.72
N GLU A 422 -2.89 19.25 18.75
CA GLU A 422 -3.91 19.80 19.62
C GLU A 422 -4.08 21.30 19.38
N LYS A 423 -5.32 21.79 19.38
CA LYS A 423 -5.67 23.18 19.16
C LYS A 423 -5.87 23.90 20.50
N LYS A 424 -5.06 24.93 20.78
CA LYS A 424 -5.13 25.78 21.99
C LYS A 424 -6.39 26.62 22.07
#